data_28793ab3638d6a72f0497767833fd498
#
_entry.id   28793ab3638d6a72f0497767833fd498
#
_cell.length_a   1.000
_cell.length_b   1.000
_cell.length_c   1.000
_cell.angle_alpha   90.00
_cell.angle_beta   90.00
_cell.angle_gamma   90.00
#
_symmetry.space_group_name_H-M   'P 1'
#
loop_
_entity.id
_entity.type
_entity.pdbx_description
1 polymer ?
#
loop_
_entity_poly.entity_id
_entity_poly.type
_entity_poly.pdbx_seq_one_letter_code
_entity_poly.pdbx_strand_id
1 'polypeptide(L)'
;CSYALLQQESAGKLLAVPTWQTIVLDEAQLIKNPATKRSQQAMALQGRFKIITTGTPVENHLGELWNLFRFINPGLLGSLESFNRRFAGPIERNQDREARQRLKRMIQPFILRRIKSQVLDELPPRTDIELQVELSEQEAVFYEALRRKLLNELNETQGPEENKRFKVLAAITKLRRACCNVQLVAPDLSLSSSKLALFGEVLHELLDNRHKTLVFSQFVDHLSLIRSYLDEKGIAYQYLDGQTPPAERKKRVDAFQAGQGDVFLISLKAGGVGLNLTAADYVIHMDPWWNPAVEDQASDRAHRIGQQRPVTVYRLVTKNTIEEQIVSLHRHKRDLADSVLEGGEISGKINAQELLSLIQKSS
;
A
#
# COMPACT_ATOMS: atom_id res chain seq x y z
N CYS A 1 -22.12 -3.98 -7.85
CA CYS A 1 -21.40 -5.24 -8.04
C CYS A 1 -19.92 -5.07 -7.66
N SER A 2 -19.18 -6.18 -7.49
CA SER A 2 -17.74 -6.12 -7.26
C SER A 2 -16.96 -6.05 -8.57
N TYR A 3 -15.73 -5.52 -8.52
CA TYR A 3 -14.84 -5.54 -9.69
C TYR A 3 -14.47 -6.96 -10.14
N ALA A 4 -14.44 -7.93 -9.22
CA ALA A 4 -14.22 -9.33 -9.58
C ALA A 4 -15.37 -9.90 -10.42
N LEU A 5 -16.61 -9.55 -10.09
CA LEU A 5 -17.77 -9.93 -10.88
C LEU A 5 -17.76 -9.24 -12.25
N LEU A 6 -17.40 -7.96 -12.29
CA LEU A 6 -17.29 -7.21 -13.55
C LEU A 6 -16.28 -7.83 -14.54
N GLN A 7 -15.25 -8.53 -14.04
CA GLN A 7 -14.26 -9.22 -14.87
C GLN A 7 -14.77 -10.52 -15.49
N GLN A 8 -15.87 -11.08 -15.00
CA GLN A 8 -16.49 -12.27 -15.58
C GLN A 8 -17.18 -11.86 -16.87
N GLU A 9 -16.95 -12.60 -17.95
CA GLU A 9 -17.38 -12.23 -19.28
C GLU A 9 -18.92 -12.12 -19.39
N SER A 10 -19.65 -13.06 -18.79
CA SER A 10 -21.11 -13.05 -18.77
C SER A 10 -21.69 -11.86 -18.02
N ALA A 11 -21.18 -11.58 -16.81
CA ALA A 11 -21.63 -10.47 -16.00
C ALA A 11 -21.22 -9.11 -16.61
N GLY A 12 -20.01 -8.99 -17.16
CA GLY A 12 -19.52 -7.79 -17.83
C GLY A 12 -20.39 -7.44 -19.05
N LYS A 13 -20.70 -8.40 -19.90
CA LYS A 13 -21.60 -8.22 -21.05
C LYS A 13 -23.00 -7.77 -20.60
N LEU A 14 -23.58 -8.45 -19.61
CA LEU A 14 -24.92 -8.12 -19.09
C LEU A 14 -24.98 -6.67 -18.55
N LEU A 15 -23.95 -6.25 -17.81
CA LEU A 15 -23.87 -4.89 -17.23
C LEU A 15 -23.58 -3.80 -18.25
N ALA A 16 -22.99 -4.13 -19.40
CA ALA A 16 -22.71 -3.19 -20.48
C ALA A 16 -23.91 -2.91 -21.41
N VAL A 17 -24.95 -3.77 -21.40
CA VAL A 17 -26.14 -3.61 -22.26
C VAL A 17 -26.99 -2.39 -21.88
N PRO A 18 -27.38 -2.16 -20.60
CA PRO A 18 -28.23 -1.05 -20.26
C PRO A 18 -27.44 0.28 -20.21
N THR A 19 -28.13 1.37 -20.57
CA THR A 19 -27.61 2.71 -20.27
C THR A 19 -28.04 3.10 -18.85
N TRP A 20 -27.09 3.08 -17.93
CA TRP A 20 -27.32 3.43 -16.53
C TRP A 20 -27.53 4.93 -16.37
N GLN A 21 -28.40 5.35 -15.44
CA GLN A 21 -28.54 6.76 -15.11
C GLN A 21 -27.26 7.31 -14.46
N THR A 22 -26.74 6.58 -13.50
CA THR A 22 -25.49 6.93 -12.80
C THR A 22 -24.67 5.67 -12.56
N ILE A 23 -23.37 5.77 -12.81
CA ILE A 23 -22.39 4.75 -12.47
C ILE A 23 -21.41 5.33 -11.45
N VAL A 24 -21.29 4.71 -10.30
CA VAL A 24 -20.30 5.05 -9.27
C VAL A 24 -19.28 3.92 -9.17
N LEU A 25 -18.01 4.22 -9.40
CA LEU A 25 -16.89 3.30 -9.16
C LEU A 25 -16.18 3.70 -7.87
N ASP A 26 -16.42 2.94 -6.81
CA ASP A 26 -15.69 3.08 -5.55
C ASP A 26 -14.33 2.38 -5.64
N GLU A 27 -13.31 2.89 -4.93
CA GLU A 27 -11.91 2.42 -5.01
C GLU A 27 -11.41 2.37 -6.47
N ALA A 28 -11.63 3.45 -7.22
CA ALA A 28 -11.37 3.50 -8.66
C ALA A 28 -9.89 3.33 -9.06
N GLN A 29 -8.94 3.43 -8.12
CA GLN A 29 -7.55 3.03 -8.38
C GLN A 29 -7.43 1.57 -8.88
N LEU A 30 -8.45 0.74 -8.66
CA LEU A 30 -8.49 -0.61 -9.20
C LEU A 30 -8.60 -0.68 -10.73
N ILE A 31 -9.04 0.40 -11.39
CA ILE A 31 -9.09 0.50 -12.86
C ILE A 31 -8.01 1.40 -13.46
N LYS A 32 -7.05 1.89 -12.68
CA LYS A 32 -6.02 2.86 -13.11
C LYS A 32 -5.16 2.37 -14.29
N ASN A 33 -4.96 1.07 -14.45
CA ASN A 33 -4.20 0.49 -15.56
C ASN A 33 -5.14 0.14 -16.73
N PRO A 34 -5.02 0.83 -17.90
CA PRO A 34 -5.90 0.63 -19.05
C PRO A 34 -5.78 -0.76 -19.68
N ALA A 35 -4.67 -1.45 -19.51
CA ALA A 35 -4.43 -2.79 -20.09
C ALA A 35 -5.15 -3.92 -19.32
N THR A 36 -5.64 -3.67 -18.12
CA THR A 36 -6.29 -4.72 -17.33
C THR A 36 -7.71 -4.99 -17.82
N LYS A 37 -8.11 -6.27 -17.79
CA LYS A 37 -9.48 -6.70 -18.13
C LYS A 37 -10.53 -5.94 -17.30
N ARG A 38 -10.24 -5.66 -16.04
CA ARG A 38 -11.07 -4.87 -15.14
C ARG A 38 -11.33 -3.46 -15.66
N SER A 39 -10.28 -2.76 -16.08
CA SER A 39 -10.39 -1.43 -16.65
C SER A 39 -11.18 -1.44 -17.95
N GLN A 40 -10.90 -2.40 -18.83
CA GLN A 40 -11.60 -2.53 -20.12
C GLN A 40 -13.10 -2.77 -19.93
N GLN A 41 -13.49 -3.64 -19.00
CA GLN A 41 -14.90 -3.89 -18.69
C GLN A 41 -15.59 -2.66 -18.06
N ALA A 42 -14.89 -1.94 -17.17
CA ALA A 42 -15.42 -0.70 -16.62
C ALA A 42 -15.67 0.36 -17.72
N MET A 43 -14.74 0.49 -18.69
CA MET A 43 -14.89 1.41 -19.82
C MET A 43 -16.06 1.06 -20.74
N ALA A 44 -16.45 -0.22 -20.84
CA ALA A 44 -17.58 -0.68 -21.64
C ALA A 44 -18.95 -0.30 -21.04
N LEU A 45 -19.01 0.06 -19.76
CA LEU A 45 -20.24 0.47 -19.09
C LEU A 45 -20.79 1.79 -19.66
N GLN A 46 -22.05 1.80 -20.06
CA GLN A 46 -22.74 2.98 -20.55
C GLN A 46 -23.51 3.66 -19.44
N GLY A 47 -23.22 4.94 -19.19
CA GLY A 47 -23.87 5.72 -18.14
C GLY A 47 -24.01 7.18 -18.54
N ARG A 48 -25.17 7.78 -18.22
CA ARG A 48 -25.42 9.22 -18.45
C ARG A 48 -24.54 10.09 -17.56
N PHE A 49 -24.34 9.65 -16.32
CA PHE A 49 -23.46 10.31 -15.38
C PHE A 49 -22.51 9.28 -14.76
N LYS A 50 -21.21 9.62 -14.65
CA LYS A 50 -20.18 8.74 -14.12
C LYS A 50 -19.40 9.43 -13.01
N ILE A 51 -19.27 8.76 -11.87
CA ILE A 51 -18.52 9.22 -10.71
C ILE A 51 -17.50 8.16 -10.36
N ILE A 52 -16.34 8.59 -9.88
CA ILE A 52 -15.37 7.74 -9.23
C ILE A 52 -15.07 8.26 -7.82
N THR A 53 -14.88 7.35 -6.87
CA THR A 53 -14.32 7.64 -5.56
C THR A 53 -12.99 6.92 -5.42
N THR A 54 -11.96 7.60 -4.92
CA THR A 54 -10.64 7.03 -4.71
C THR A 54 -9.88 7.82 -3.66
N GLY A 55 -9.17 7.11 -2.77
CA GLY A 55 -8.22 7.73 -1.86
C GLY A 55 -6.90 8.11 -2.54
N THR A 56 -6.58 7.50 -3.68
CA THR A 56 -5.30 7.61 -4.38
C THR A 56 -5.48 7.72 -5.89
N PRO A 57 -5.83 8.90 -6.42
CA PRO A 57 -6.08 9.07 -7.87
C PRO A 57 -4.80 8.89 -8.71
N VAL A 58 -3.63 9.11 -8.12
CA VAL A 58 -2.32 8.89 -8.74
C VAL A 58 -1.41 8.19 -7.73
N GLU A 59 -0.88 7.03 -8.08
CA GLU A 59 0.04 6.28 -7.23
C GLU A 59 1.46 6.18 -7.82
N ASN A 60 1.57 6.00 -9.14
CA ASN A 60 2.84 5.73 -9.79
C ASN A 60 3.16 6.65 -10.96
N HIS A 61 2.18 7.07 -11.75
CA HIS A 61 2.37 7.93 -12.92
C HIS A 61 1.06 8.57 -13.39
N LEU A 62 1.16 9.69 -14.12
CA LEU A 62 0.00 10.46 -14.58
C LEU A 62 -0.91 9.71 -15.57
N GLY A 63 -0.43 8.68 -16.23
CA GLY A 63 -1.27 7.81 -17.05
C GLY A 63 -2.39 7.11 -16.26
N GLU A 64 -2.23 6.93 -14.94
CA GLU A 64 -3.28 6.42 -14.06
C GLU A 64 -4.43 7.43 -13.97
N LEU A 65 -4.11 8.72 -13.77
CA LEU A 65 -5.07 9.82 -13.77
C LEU A 65 -5.80 9.92 -15.11
N TRP A 66 -5.04 9.82 -16.23
CA TRP A 66 -5.63 9.83 -17.56
C TRP A 66 -6.70 8.76 -17.73
N ASN A 67 -6.45 7.54 -17.25
CA ASN A 67 -7.41 6.44 -17.38
C ASN A 67 -8.66 6.65 -16.52
N LEU A 68 -8.53 7.23 -15.34
CA LEU A 68 -9.67 7.61 -14.50
C LEU A 68 -10.53 8.68 -15.20
N PHE A 69 -9.90 9.70 -15.77
CA PHE A 69 -10.60 10.74 -16.52
C PHE A 69 -11.22 10.23 -17.83
N ARG A 70 -10.60 9.26 -18.48
CA ARG A 70 -11.20 8.58 -19.64
C ARG A 70 -12.53 7.91 -19.30
N PHE A 71 -12.69 7.43 -18.06
CA PHE A 71 -13.94 6.85 -17.60
C PHE A 71 -15.01 7.91 -17.33
N ILE A 72 -14.68 8.96 -16.55
CA ILE A 72 -15.68 9.97 -16.12
C ILE A 72 -15.96 11.01 -17.19
N ASN A 73 -14.95 11.49 -17.91
CA ASN A 73 -15.01 12.54 -18.92
C ASN A 73 -14.25 12.13 -20.19
N PRO A 74 -14.81 11.22 -21.00
CA PRO A 74 -14.15 10.77 -22.23
C PRO A 74 -13.78 11.95 -23.14
N GLY A 75 -12.53 11.99 -23.59
CA GLY A 75 -12.02 13.02 -24.50
C GLY A 75 -11.44 14.26 -23.82
N LEU A 76 -11.72 14.55 -22.55
CA LEU A 76 -11.22 15.76 -21.86
C LEU A 76 -9.68 15.87 -21.92
N LEU A 77 -8.97 14.78 -21.68
CA LEU A 77 -7.51 14.76 -21.68
C LEU A 77 -6.89 14.28 -23.02
N GLY A 78 -7.73 14.06 -24.05
CA GLY A 78 -7.30 13.56 -25.34
C GLY A 78 -6.85 12.11 -25.37
N SER A 79 -6.14 11.67 -26.43
CA SER A 79 -5.55 10.33 -26.50
C SER A 79 -4.41 10.18 -25.49
N LEU A 80 -4.12 8.94 -25.07
CA LEU A 80 -3.00 8.65 -24.16
C LEU A 80 -1.65 9.17 -24.70
N GLU A 81 -1.45 9.04 -26.01
CA GLU A 81 -0.23 9.54 -26.67
C GLU A 81 -0.14 11.08 -26.57
N SER A 82 -1.23 11.79 -26.90
CA SER A 82 -1.30 13.24 -26.76
C SER A 82 -1.12 13.69 -25.32
N PHE A 83 -1.72 12.98 -24.36
CA PHE A 83 -1.58 13.26 -22.94
C PHE A 83 -0.13 13.06 -22.46
N ASN A 84 0.52 11.96 -22.88
CA ASN A 84 1.91 11.69 -22.55
C ASN A 84 2.84 12.78 -23.09
N ARG A 85 2.63 13.22 -24.35
CA ARG A 85 3.44 14.28 -24.97
C ARG A 85 3.24 15.64 -24.31
N ARG A 86 1.98 16.01 -23.97
CA ARG A 86 1.63 17.35 -23.49
C ARG A 86 1.79 17.52 -21.99
N PHE A 87 1.59 16.45 -21.21
CA PHE A 87 1.52 16.50 -19.77
C PHE A 87 2.45 15.49 -19.08
N ALA A 88 2.24 14.17 -19.25
CA ALA A 88 2.95 13.19 -18.46
C ALA A 88 4.47 13.25 -18.67
N GLY A 89 4.96 13.28 -19.92
CA GLY A 89 6.38 13.39 -20.21
C GLY A 89 7.04 14.66 -19.66
N PRO A 90 6.54 15.86 -20.01
CA PRO A 90 7.06 17.12 -19.46
C PRO A 90 7.03 17.18 -17.94
N ILE A 91 5.94 16.77 -17.33
CA ILE A 91 5.77 16.84 -15.87
C ILE A 91 6.66 15.81 -15.14
N GLU A 92 6.65 14.54 -15.58
CA GLU A 92 7.34 13.45 -14.89
C GLU A 92 8.86 13.44 -15.13
N ARG A 93 9.33 13.91 -16.32
CA ARG A 93 10.75 13.88 -16.68
C ARG A 93 11.44 15.22 -16.45
N ASN A 94 10.77 16.33 -16.77
CA ASN A 94 11.36 17.65 -16.82
C ASN A 94 10.84 18.57 -15.69
N GLN A 95 9.95 18.08 -14.81
CA GLN A 95 9.33 18.86 -13.73
C GLN A 95 8.68 20.18 -14.22
N ASP A 96 8.10 20.14 -15.44
CA ASP A 96 7.51 21.30 -16.10
C ASP A 96 6.31 21.87 -15.30
N ARG A 97 6.53 23.02 -14.70
CA ARG A 97 5.54 23.71 -13.85
C ARG A 97 4.35 24.23 -14.65
N GLU A 98 4.55 24.68 -15.89
CA GLU A 98 3.46 25.18 -16.72
C GLU A 98 2.55 24.06 -17.20
N ALA A 99 3.11 22.94 -17.67
CA ALA A 99 2.34 21.77 -18.06
C ALA A 99 1.51 21.27 -16.88
N ARG A 100 2.08 21.26 -15.67
CA ARG A 100 1.40 20.92 -14.43
C ARG A 100 0.22 21.85 -14.12
N GLN A 101 0.45 23.16 -14.15
CA GLN A 101 -0.61 24.14 -13.90
C GLN A 101 -1.73 24.04 -14.92
N ARG A 102 -1.40 23.79 -16.19
CA ARG A 102 -2.39 23.57 -17.25
C ARG A 102 -3.23 22.31 -16.97
N LEU A 103 -2.59 21.19 -16.64
CA LEU A 103 -3.29 19.96 -16.27
C LEU A 103 -4.20 20.20 -15.06
N LYS A 104 -3.68 20.79 -14.00
CA LYS A 104 -4.46 21.11 -12.79
C LYS A 104 -5.71 21.92 -13.10
N ARG A 105 -5.58 22.99 -13.87
CA ARG A 105 -6.74 23.82 -14.28
C ARG A 105 -7.79 23.04 -15.06
N MET A 106 -7.37 22.09 -15.91
CA MET A 106 -8.29 21.27 -16.70
C MET A 106 -9.07 20.28 -15.84
N ILE A 107 -8.44 19.69 -14.83
CA ILE A 107 -9.06 18.62 -14.02
C ILE A 107 -9.79 19.15 -12.78
N GLN A 108 -9.38 20.30 -12.25
CA GLN A 108 -9.91 20.87 -11.00
C GLN A 108 -11.43 20.99 -10.94
N PRO A 109 -12.16 21.37 -12.01
CA PRO A 109 -13.62 21.44 -11.96
C PRO A 109 -14.32 20.10 -11.74
N PHE A 110 -13.63 18.99 -11.96
CA PHE A 110 -14.16 17.63 -11.88
C PHE A 110 -13.67 16.87 -10.65
N ILE A 111 -12.85 17.51 -9.79
CA ILE A 111 -12.27 16.89 -8.59
C ILE A 111 -12.81 17.57 -7.34
N LEU A 112 -13.38 16.75 -6.46
CA LEU A 112 -13.69 17.16 -5.10
C LEU A 112 -12.79 16.36 -4.14
N ARG A 113 -11.79 17.01 -3.55
CA ARG A 113 -10.90 16.41 -2.54
C ARG A 113 -11.24 16.95 -1.16
N ARG A 114 -11.39 16.05 -0.19
CA ARG A 114 -11.51 16.36 1.24
C ARG A 114 -10.49 15.52 2.00
N ILE A 115 -9.77 16.13 2.91
CA ILE A 115 -8.93 15.42 3.88
C ILE A 115 -9.64 15.35 5.22
N LYS A 116 -9.40 14.28 5.97
CA LYS A 116 -10.13 14.01 7.22
C LYS A 116 -10.00 15.15 8.22
N SER A 117 -8.82 15.73 8.37
CA SER A 117 -8.57 16.85 9.27
C SER A 117 -9.34 18.15 8.94
N GLN A 118 -9.90 18.26 7.74
CA GLN A 118 -10.69 19.43 7.32
C GLN A 118 -12.20 19.27 7.50
N VAL A 119 -12.68 18.04 7.69
CA VAL A 119 -14.12 17.73 7.65
C VAL A 119 -14.61 16.89 8.83
N LEU A 120 -13.71 16.33 9.62
CA LEU A 120 -14.04 15.46 10.76
C LEU A 120 -13.40 16.00 12.05
N ASP A 121 -13.94 17.11 12.54
CA ASP A 121 -13.46 17.76 13.77
C ASP A 121 -13.62 16.87 15.01
N GLU A 122 -14.57 15.93 14.99
CA GLU A 122 -14.83 14.98 16.08
C GLU A 122 -13.88 13.76 16.06
N LEU A 123 -13.09 13.58 14.99
CA LEU A 123 -12.19 12.43 14.90
C LEU A 123 -10.96 12.67 15.78
N PRO A 124 -10.63 11.78 16.73
CA PRO A 124 -9.45 11.92 17.56
C PRO A 124 -8.16 12.03 16.73
N PRO A 125 -7.09 12.66 17.25
CA PRO A 125 -5.86 12.83 16.53
C PRO A 125 -5.20 11.49 16.19
N ARG A 126 -4.46 11.46 15.06
CA ARG A 126 -3.59 10.36 14.66
C ARG A 126 -2.14 10.79 14.75
N THR A 127 -1.32 9.95 15.36
CA THR A 127 0.13 10.13 15.46
C THR A 127 0.84 8.98 14.74
N ASP A 128 1.74 9.29 13.82
CA ASP A 128 2.56 8.31 13.11
C ASP A 128 3.99 8.35 13.67
N ILE A 129 4.51 7.20 14.10
CA ILE A 129 5.83 7.04 14.71
C ILE A 129 6.60 5.95 13.99
N GLU A 130 7.82 6.27 13.56
CA GLU A 130 8.74 5.30 12.99
C GLU A 130 9.63 4.74 14.09
N LEU A 131 9.54 3.43 14.31
CA LEU A 131 10.38 2.69 15.25
C LEU A 131 11.54 2.04 14.50
N GLN A 132 12.75 2.44 14.86
CA GLN A 132 13.98 1.95 14.25
C GLN A 132 14.39 0.63 14.87
N VAL A 133 14.54 -0.40 14.01
CA VAL A 133 15.02 -1.74 14.40
C VAL A 133 16.50 -1.84 14.10
N GLU A 134 17.31 -2.09 15.12
CA GLU A 134 18.72 -2.40 14.95
C GLU A 134 18.91 -3.91 14.85
N LEU A 135 19.51 -4.37 13.75
CA LEU A 135 19.83 -5.79 13.57
C LEU A 135 20.90 -6.22 14.57
N SER A 136 20.78 -7.42 15.10
CA SER A 136 21.88 -8.07 15.78
C SER A 136 23.08 -8.25 14.83
N GLU A 137 24.28 -8.43 15.37
CA GLU A 137 25.48 -8.62 14.56
C GLU A 137 25.33 -9.79 13.57
N GLN A 138 24.74 -10.90 14.01
CA GLN A 138 24.50 -12.07 13.17
C GLN A 138 23.48 -11.79 12.04
N GLU A 139 22.40 -11.07 12.33
CA GLU A 139 21.42 -10.67 11.32
C GLU A 139 22.04 -9.68 10.30
N ALA A 140 22.84 -8.73 10.78
CA ALA A 140 23.51 -7.74 9.93
C ALA A 140 24.51 -8.42 8.97
N VAL A 141 25.32 -9.34 9.47
CA VAL A 141 26.25 -10.14 8.64
C VAL A 141 25.48 -10.97 7.60
N PHE A 142 24.40 -11.63 8.01
CA PHE A 142 23.55 -12.39 7.08
C PHE A 142 22.94 -11.50 6.00
N TYR A 143 22.37 -10.36 6.41
CA TYR A 143 21.74 -9.41 5.50
C TYR A 143 22.73 -8.90 4.46
N GLU A 144 23.92 -8.49 4.89
CA GLU A 144 24.96 -7.98 3.99
C GLU A 144 25.51 -9.06 3.04
N ALA A 145 25.70 -10.29 3.51
CA ALA A 145 26.09 -11.41 2.66
C ALA A 145 25.02 -11.71 1.60
N LEU A 146 23.73 -11.70 1.98
CA LEU A 146 22.62 -11.87 1.06
C LEU A 146 22.55 -10.73 0.04
N ARG A 147 22.72 -9.48 0.47
CA ARG A 147 22.72 -8.29 -0.39
C ARG A 147 23.81 -8.37 -1.45
N ARG A 148 25.06 -8.70 -1.06
CA ARG A 148 26.19 -8.86 -1.98
C ARG A 148 25.94 -9.97 -2.99
N LYS A 149 25.45 -11.12 -2.53
CA LYS A 149 25.10 -12.24 -3.40
C LYS A 149 24.09 -11.80 -4.48
N LEU A 150 23.01 -11.14 -4.06
CA LEU A 150 21.97 -10.68 -4.99
C LEU A 150 22.47 -9.62 -5.96
N LEU A 151 23.33 -8.69 -5.53
CA LEU A 151 23.96 -7.71 -6.41
C LEU A 151 24.84 -8.38 -7.48
N ASN A 152 25.63 -9.38 -7.11
CA ASN A 152 26.45 -10.14 -8.08
C ASN A 152 25.57 -10.86 -9.09
N GLU A 153 24.52 -11.56 -8.65
CA GLU A 153 23.56 -12.24 -9.54
C GLU A 153 22.87 -11.26 -10.53
N LEU A 154 22.58 -10.03 -10.07
CA LEU A 154 21.97 -8.99 -10.90
C LEU A 154 22.96 -8.40 -11.93
N ASN A 155 24.22 -8.21 -11.56
CA ASN A 155 25.27 -7.71 -12.44
C ASN A 155 25.63 -8.71 -13.56
N GLU A 156 25.57 -9.99 -13.29
CA GLU A 156 25.80 -11.07 -14.26
C GLU A 156 24.60 -11.27 -15.19
N THR A 157 23.44 -10.68 -14.87
CA THR A 157 22.23 -10.87 -15.67
C THR A 157 22.30 -10.11 -16.99
N GLN A 158 22.41 -10.83 -18.09
CA GLN A 158 22.21 -10.34 -19.46
C GLN A 158 20.76 -10.56 -19.89
N GLY A 159 20.22 -9.67 -20.74
CA GLY A 159 18.88 -9.85 -21.32
C GLY A 159 18.02 -8.57 -21.33
N PRO A 160 16.76 -8.67 -21.80
CA PRO A 160 15.83 -7.55 -21.91
C PRO A 160 15.61 -6.84 -20.58
N GLU A 161 15.37 -5.53 -20.63
CA GLU A 161 15.21 -4.67 -19.46
C GLU A 161 14.04 -5.10 -18.55
N GLU A 162 12.98 -5.65 -19.13
CA GLU A 162 11.85 -6.20 -18.37
C GLU A 162 12.26 -7.38 -17.45
N ASN A 163 13.10 -8.28 -17.96
CA ASN A 163 13.62 -9.41 -17.19
C ASN A 163 14.55 -8.93 -16.06
N LYS A 164 15.38 -7.92 -16.33
CA LYS A 164 16.22 -7.30 -15.30
C LYS A 164 15.36 -6.67 -14.19
N ARG A 165 14.33 -5.91 -14.55
CA ARG A 165 13.41 -5.30 -13.60
C ARG A 165 12.72 -6.35 -12.71
N PHE A 166 12.26 -7.45 -13.30
CA PHE A 166 11.64 -8.54 -12.53
C PHE A 166 12.60 -9.16 -11.51
N LYS A 167 13.86 -9.41 -11.92
CA LYS A 167 14.90 -9.96 -11.04
C LYS A 167 15.26 -8.99 -9.91
N VAL A 168 15.35 -7.68 -10.18
CA VAL A 168 15.60 -6.66 -9.16
C VAL A 168 14.47 -6.64 -8.14
N LEU A 169 13.21 -6.69 -8.57
CA LEU A 169 12.06 -6.74 -7.66
C LEU A 169 12.03 -8.01 -6.80
N ALA A 170 12.44 -9.16 -7.38
CA ALA A 170 12.57 -10.40 -6.62
C ALA A 170 13.68 -10.30 -5.57
N ALA A 171 14.84 -9.73 -5.92
CA ALA A 171 15.95 -9.48 -4.98
C ALA A 171 15.52 -8.56 -3.83
N ILE A 172 14.85 -7.45 -4.13
CA ILE A 172 14.32 -6.55 -3.11
C ILE A 172 13.32 -7.26 -2.19
N THR A 173 12.43 -8.08 -2.76
CA THR A 173 11.47 -8.86 -1.97
C THR A 173 12.19 -9.81 -1.02
N LYS A 174 13.27 -10.44 -1.47
CA LYS A 174 14.09 -11.34 -0.64
C LYS A 174 14.80 -10.60 0.49
N LEU A 175 15.35 -9.41 0.20
CA LEU A 175 15.96 -8.55 1.24
C LEU A 175 14.93 -8.09 2.27
N ARG A 176 13.74 -7.66 1.85
CA ARG A 176 12.65 -7.26 2.74
C ARG A 176 12.21 -8.41 3.66
N ARG A 177 12.13 -9.62 3.13
CA ARG A 177 11.83 -10.82 3.95
C ARG A 177 12.91 -11.08 4.99
N ALA A 178 14.20 -10.91 4.63
CA ALA A 178 15.31 -11.02 5.57
C ALA A 178 15.23 -9.95 6.68
N CYS A 179 14.79 -8.72 6.37
CA CYS A 179 14.54 -7.67 7.38
C CYS A 179 13.40 -8.03 8.34
N CYS A 180 12.39 -8.78 7.89
CA CYS A 180 11.30 -9.23 8.75
C CYS A 180 11.78 -10.34 9.71
N ASN A 181 12.39 -11.37 9.15
CA ASN A 181 12.98 -12.50 9.88
C ASN A 181 13.86 -13.32 8.93
N VAL A 182 15.06 -13.66 9.36
CA VAL A 182 16.01 -14.45 8.57
C VAL A 182 15.43 -15.80 8.17
N GLN A 183 14.63 -16.44 9.01
CA GLN A 183 13.98 -17.73 8.73
C GLN A 183 13.07 -17.69 7.48
N LEU A 184 12.55 -16.53 7.09
CA LEU A 184 11.74 -16.41 5.87
C LEU A 184 12.56 -16.59 4.57
N VAL A 185 13.89 -16.51 4.66
CA VAL A 185 14.82 -16.62 3.52
C VAL A 185 15.75 -17.82 3.67
N ALA A 186 16.11 -18.16 4.90
CA ALA A 186 16.97 -19.27 5.26
C ALA A 186 16.36 -20.04 6.46
N PRO A 187 15.37 -20.94 6.19
CA PRO A 187 14.63 -21.64 7.24
C PRO A 187 15.50 -22.50 8.16
N ASP A 188 16.64 -22.93 7.65
CA ASP A 188 17.60 -23.78 8.41
C ASP A 188 18.43 -22.98 9.42
N LEU A 189 18.40 -21.65 9.36
CA LEU A 189 19.11 -20.78 10.29
C LEU A 189 18.21 -20.36 11.45
N SER A 190 18.53 -20.81 12.65
CA SER A 190 17.82 -20.43 13.87
C SER A 190 18.44 -19.15 14.48
N LEU A 191 18.27 -18.01 13.81
CA LEU A 191 18.63 -16.71 14.34
C LEU A 191 17.43 -16.06 15.03
N SER A 192 17.67 -15.39 16.16
CA SER A 192 16.67 -14.53 16.78
C SER A 192 16.35 -13.35 15.86
N SER A 193 15.09 -12.89 15.84
CA SER A 193 14.69 -11.74 15.04
C SER A 193 14.62 -10.49 15.93
N SER A 194 15.51 -9.53 15.67
CA SER A 194 15.50 -8.22 16.34
C SER A 194 14.18 -7.48 16.14
N LYS A 195 13.58 -7.61 14.96
CA LYS A 195 12.27 -7.00 14.64
C LYS A 195 11.14 -7.64 15.47
N LEU A 196 11.14 -8.96 15.62
CA LEU A 196 10.16 -9.66 16.43
C LEU A 196 10.36 -9.37 17.93
N ALA A 197 11.59 -9.20 18.38
CA ALA A 197 11.91 -8.81 19.76
C ALA A 197 11.36 -7.41 20.07
N LEU A 198 11.66 -6.41 19.24
CA LEU A 198 11.11 -5.05 19.42
C LEU A 198 9.59 -5.03 19.34
N PHE A 199 9.00 -5.79 18.40
CA PHE A 199 7.55 -5.95 18.34
C PHE A 199 6.98 -6.49 19.64
N GLY A 200 7.62 -7.51 20.24
CA GLY A 200 7.21 -8.11 21.49
C GLY A 200 7.25 -7.12 22.66
N GLU A 201 8.32 -6.33 22.77
CA GLU A 201 8.46 -5.28 23.78
C GLU A 201 7.35 -4.23 23.66
N VAL A 202 7.17 -3.68 22.46
CA VAL A 202 6.11 -2.70 22.18
C VAL A 202 4.73 -3.28 22.47
N LEU A 203 4.47 -4.50 22.01
CA LEU A 203 3.16 -5.12 22.20
C LEU A 203 2.86 -5.36 23.70
N HIS A 204 3.85 -5.79 24.49
CA HIS A 204 3.69 -5.98 25.94
C HIS A 204 3.29 -4.68 26.61
N GLU A 205 3.99 -3.58 26.33
CA GLU A 205 3.66 -2.26 26.86
C GLU A 205 2.22 -1.85 26.51
N LEU A 206 1.79 -2.08 25.27
CA LEU A 206 0.44 -1.75 24.82
C LEU A 206 -0.63 -2.58 25.55
N LEU A 207 -0.40 -3.88 25.73
CA LEU A 207 -1.34 -4.78 26.38
C LEU A 207 -1.45 -4.48 27.89
N ASP A 208 -0.33 -4.17 28.55
CA ASP A 208 -0.29 -3.77 29.96
C ASP A 208 -1.11 -2.49 30.20
N ASN A 209 -1.11 -1.58 29.23
CA ASN A 209 -1.90 -0.36 29.23
C ASN A 209 -3.33 -0.55 28.67
N ARG A 210 -3.77 -1.79 28.43
CA ARG A 210 -5.11 -2.13 27.92
C ARG A 210 -5.45 -1.51 26.57
N HIS A 211 -4.47 -1.38 25.70
CA HIS A 211 -4.66 -0.96 24.32
C HIS A 211 -4.98 -2.14 23.41
N LYS A 212 -5.75 -1.88 22.36
CA LYS A 212 -6.04 -2.84 21.30
C LYS A 212 -5.27 -2.50 20.03
N THR A 213 -4.64 -3.51 19.44
CA THR A 213 -3.65 -3.29 18.38
C THR A 213 -4.00 -4.03 17.09
N LEU A 214 -3.97 -3.31 15.96
CA LEU A 214 -3.95 -3.92 14.63
C LEU A 214 -2.50 -4.12 14.20
N VAL A 215 -2.15 -5.31 13.77
CA VAL A 215 -0.79 -5.63 13.29
C VAL A 215 -0.88 -6.02 11.82
N PHE A 216 -0.21 -5.25 10.97
CA PHE A 216 -0.18 -5.46 9.53
C PHE A 216 1.19 -5.96 9.06
N SER A 217 1.18 -6.96 8.19
CA SER A 217 2.33 -7.33 7.39
C SER A 217 1.91 -7.66 5.96
N GLN A 218 2.78 -7.39 5.01
CA GLN A 218 2.61 -7.85 3.64
C GLN A 218 2.81 -9.36 3.52
N PHE A 219 3.69 -9.92 4.34
CA PHE A 219 4.10 -11.32 4.28
C PHE A 219 3.25 -12.18 5.20
N VAL A 220 2.46 -13.09 4.61
CA VAL A 220 1.59 -14.01 5.37
C VAL A 220 2.41 -14.97 6.23
N ASP A 221 3.55 -15.42 5.72
CA ASP A 221 4.49 -16.25 6.47
C ASP A 221 5.16 -15.52 7.65
N HIS A 222 5.41 -14.20 7.52
CA HIS A 222 5.82 -13.40 8.68
C HIS A 222 4.71 -13.32 9.73
N LEU A 223 3.46 -13.12 9.31
CA LEU A 223 2.32 -13.18 10.23
C LEU A 223 2.21 -14.55 10.92
N SER A 224 2.60 -15.64 10.24
CA SER A 224 2.61 -16.97 10.86
C SER A 224 3.68 -17.09 11.97
N LEU A 225 4.85 -16.48 11.80
CA LEU A 225 5.87 -16.41 12.87
C LEU A 225 5.37 -15.56 14.05
N ILE A 226 4.70 -14.45 13.77
CA ILE A 226 4.08 -13.61 14.82
C ILE A 226 2.99 -14.40 15.56
N ARG A 227 2.17 -15.18 14.86
CA ARG A 227 1.16 -16.06 15.49
C ARG A 227 1.81 -17.04 16.45
N SER A 228 2.86 -17.74 16.02
CA SER A 228 3.60 -18.67 16.87
C SER A 228 4.15 -17.99 18.13
N TYR A 229 4.66 -16.75 17.99
CA TYR A 229 5.11 -15.94 19.12
C TYR A 229 3.96 -15.60 20.09
N LEU A 230 2.79 -15.18 19.57
CA LEU A 230 1.63 -14.86 20.41
C LEU A 230 1.06 -16.10 21.11
N ASP A 231 1.02 -17.24 20.41
CA ASP A 231 0.59 -18.54 20.96
C ASP A 231 1.52 -18.97 22.12
N GLU A 232 2.83 -18.84 21.94
CA GLU A 232 3.84 -19.12 22.99
C GLU A 232 3.67 -18.22 24.23
N LYS A 233 3.32 -16.95 24.02
CA LYS A 233 3.09 -15.98 25.09
C LYS A 233 1.67 -16.04 25.68
N GLY A 234 0.77 -16.87 25.16
CA GLY A 234 -0.60 -17.00 25.61
C GLY A 234 -1.45 -15.75 25.33
N ILE A 235 -1.06 -14.91 24.34
CA ILE A 235 -1.76 -13.69 23.95
C ILE A 235 -2.89 -14.03 22.98
N ALA A 236 -4.15 -13.69 23.36
CA ALA A 236 -5.30 -13.92 22.50
C ALA A 236 -5.34 -12.92 21.33
N TYR A 237 -5.55 -13.42 20.12
CA TYR A 237 -5.59 -12.60 18.91
C TYR A 237 -6.66 -13.05 17.92
N GLN A 238 -7.04 -12.15 17.02
CA GLN A 238 -7.76 -12.47 15.78
C GLN A 238 -6.77 -12.48 14.61
N TYR A 239 -7.11 -13.23 13.55
CA TYR A 239 -6.25 -13.33 12.35
C TYR A 239 -7.07 -13.22 11.07
N LEU A 240 -6.56 -12.48 10.07
CA LEU A 240 -7.22 -12.31 8.78
C LEU A 240 -6.20 -12.17 7.64
N ASP A 241 -6.36 -12.99 6.61
CA ASP A 241 -5.57 -12.94 5.39
C ASP A 241 -6.44 -13.01 4.12
N GLY A 242 -5.76 -13.09 2.95
CA GLY A 242 -6.43 -13.17 1.65
C GLY A 242 -7.26 -14.45 1.44
N GLN A 243 -6.96 -15.51 2.18
CA GLN A 243 -7.64 -16.81 2.06
C GLN A 243 -8.84 -16.94 3.01
N THR A 244 -8.97 -16.03 3.99
CA THR A 244 -10.06 -16.06 4.97
C THR A 244 -11.42 -15.86 4.28
N PRO A 245 -12.37 -16.82 4.39
CA PRO A 245 -13.69 -16.72 3.77
C PRO A 245 -14.49 -15.50 4.26
N PRO A 246 -15.38 -14.91 3.44
CA PRO A 246 -16.13 -13.69 3.82
C PRO A 246 -16.94 -13.84 5.12
N ALA A 247 -17.57 -14.98 5.38
CA ALA A 247 -18.32 -15.21 6.61
C ALA A 247 -17.41 -15.21 7.85
N GLU A 248 -16.25 -15.86 7.75
CA GLU A 248 -15.24 -15.86 8.82
C GLU A 248 -14.64 -14.47 9.04
N ARG A 249 -14.44 -13.67 7.98
CA ARG A 249 -13.98 -12.27 8.11
C ARG A 249 -14.91 -11.48 9.01
N LYS A 250 -16.20 -11.53 8.74
CA LYS A 250 -17.21 -10.82 9.53
C LYS A 250 -17.16 -11.29 10.98
N LYS A 251 -17.19 -12.61 11.22
CA LYS A 251 -17.13 -13.17 12.56
C LYS A 251 -15.93 -12.71 13.38
N ARG A 252 -14.72 -12.70 12.77
CA ARG A 252 -13.48 -12.27 13.43
C ARG A 252 -13.48 -10.76 13.71
N VAL A 253 -14.00 -9.95 12.80
CA VAL A 253 -14.16 -8.51 13.01
C VAL A 253 -15.14 -8.25 14.16
N ASP A 254 -16.32 -8.89 14.14
CA ASP A 254 -17.33 -8.74 15.19
C ASP A 254 -16.78 -9.20 16.54
N ALA A 255 -16.04 -10.32 16.60
CA ALA A 255 -15.39 -10.82 17.80
C ALA A 255 -14.37 -9.82 18.38
N PHE A 256 -13.51 -9.26 17.53
CA PHE A 256 -12.53 -8.24 17.95
C PHE A 256 -13.20 -6.96 18.47
N GLN A 257 -14.23 -6.48 17.77
CA GLN A 257 -15.01 -5.32 18.18
C GLN A 257 -15.75 -5.56 19.50
N ALA A 258 -16.17 -6.80 19.77
CA ALA A 258 -16.78 -7.23 21.03
C ALA A 258 -15.78 -7.49 22.17
N GLY A 259 -14.48 -7.28 21.95
CA GLY A 259 -13.45 -7.43 22.97
C GLY A 259 -12.81 -8.82 23.05
N GLN A 260 -13.04 -9.71 22.10
CA GLN A 260 -12.40 -11.03 22.06
C GLN A 260 -11.01 -10.94 21.41
N GLY A 261 -9.99 -10.88 22.24
CA GLY A 261 -8.58 -10.64 21.87
C GLY A 261 -8.26 -9.14 21.77
N ASP A 262 -7.01 -8.83 22.09
CA ASP A 262 -6.50 -7.44 22.08
C ASP A 262 -5.59 -7.16 20.88
N VAL A 263 -5.25 -8.20 20.12
CA VAL A 263 -4.42 -8.13 18.92
C VAL A 263 -5.20 -8.64 17.71
N PHE A 264 -5.12 -7.92 16.59
CA PHE A 264 -5.66 -8.40 15.32
C PHE A 264 -4.56 -8.42 14.25
N LEU A 265 -4.11 -9.60 13.87
CA LEU A 265 -3.12 -9.81 12.80
C LEU A 265 -3.82 -9.81 11.45
N ILE A 266 -3.39 -8.94 10.55
CA ILE A 266 -4.06 -8.75 9.25
C ILE A 266 -3.00 -8.68 8.14
N SER A 267 -3.18 -9.46 7.08
CA SER A 267 -2.34 -9.25 5.90
C SER A 267 -2.70 -7.93 5.22
N LEU A 268 -1.70 -7.16 4.80
CA LEU A 268 -1.91 -5.81 4.25
C LEU A 268 -2.89 -5.80 3.07
N LYS A 269 -2.86 -6.84 2.20
CA LYS A 269 -3.82 -7.00 1.10
C LYS A 269 -5.25 -7.24 1.57
N ALA A 270 -5.44 -7.99 2.65
CA ALA A 270 -6.77 -8.29 3.19
C ALA A 270 -7.34 -7.10 3.96
N GLY A 271 -6.49 -6.29 4.58
CA GLY A 271 -6.86 -5.04 5.26
C GLY A 271 -7.46 -3.97 4.34
N GLY A 272 -7.22 -4.04 3.02
CA GLY A 272 -7.74 -3.09 2.04
C GLY A 272 -9.26 -3.18 1.77
N VAL A 273 -10.02 -4.11 2.38
CA VAL A 273 -11.44 -4.34 2.07
C VAL A 273 -12.32 -3.84 3.22
N GLY A 274 -12.68 -2.56 3.24
CA GLY A 274 -13.84 -1.99 3.95
C GLY A 274 -14.06 -2.37 5.44
N LEU A 275 -13.04 -2.89 6.13
CA LEU A 275 -13.16 -3.30 7.53
C LEU A 275 -13.35 -2.09 8.44
N ASN A 276 -14.19 -2.21 9.46
CA ASN A 276 -14.31 -1.24 10.55
C ASN A 276 -13.72 -1.86 11.82
N LEU A 277 -12.60 -1.30 12.31
CA LEU A 277 -11.83 -1.83 13.45
C LEU A 277 -11.53 -0.74 14.48
N THR A 278 -12.53 0.09 14.77
CA THR A 278 -12.45 1.24 15.69
C THR A 278 -12.25 0.85 17.15
N ALA A 279 -12.35 -0.42 17.51
CA ALA A 279 -11.96 -0.90 18.83
C ALA A 279 -10.45 -0.77 19.08
N ALA A 280 -9.64 -0.76 18.02
CA ALA A 280 -8.20 -0.57 18.12
C ALA A 280 -7.83 0.91 18.15
N ASP A 281 -6.89 1.27 18.99
CA ASP A 281 -6.29 2.59 19.12
C ASP A 281 -4.78 2.59 18.76
N TYR A 282 -4.21 1.41 18.51
CA TYR A 282 -2.85 1.24 17.98
C TYR A 282 -2.83 0.45 16.68
N VAL A 283 -1.93 0.83 15.80
CA VAL A 283 -1.65 0.14 14.53
C VAL A 283 -0.15 -0.07 14.42
N ILE A 284 0.28 -1.30 14.13
CA ILE A 284 1.69 -1.64 13.92
C ILE A 284 1.86 -2.17 12.50
N HIS A 285 2.66 -1.47 11.68
CA HIS A 285 3.14 -1.98 10.39
C HIS A 285 4.48 -2.66 10.62
N MET A 286 4.53 -3.99 10.44
CA MET A 286 5.72 -4.80 10.65
C MET A 286 6.77 -4.62 9.56
N ASP A 287 6.35 -4.26 8.37
CA ASP A 287 7.20 -4.05 7.20
C ASP A 287 6.69 -2.90 6.34
N PRO A 288 7.54 -1.97 5.88
CA PRO A 288 7.10 -0.86 5.03
C PRO A 288 6.71 -1.36 3.63
N TRP A 289 5.61 -0.80 3.10
CA TRP A 289 5.12 -1.11 1.77
C TRP A 289 5.56 -0.04 0.75
N TRP A 290 5.69 -0.42 -0.51
CA TRP A 290 6.06 0.49 -1.61
C TRP A 290 5.14 1.70 -1.77
N ASN A 291 3.87 1.53 -1.47
CA ASN A 291 2.87 2.56 -1.59
C ASN A 291 2.36 2.96 -0.21
N PRO A 292 2.75 4.13 0.32
CA PRO A 292 2.33 4.60 1.63
C PRO A 292 0.81 4.73 1.76
N ALA A 293 0.10 5.02 0.66
CA ALA A 293 -1.35 5.14 0.69
C ALA A 293 -2.07 3.83 1.04
N VAL A 294 -1.47 2.67 0.76
CA VAL A 294 -2.00 1.36 1.17
C VAL A 294 -1.85 1.15 2.67
N GLU A 295 -0.73 1.61 3.26
CA GLU A 295 -0.53 1.61 4.71
C GLU A 295 -1.50 2.57 5.40
N ASP A 296 -1.66 3.78 4.85
CA ASP A 296 -2.60 4.77 5.36
C ASP A 296 -4.03 4.22 5.30
N GLN A 297 -4.43 3.57 4.20
CA GLN A 297 -5.73 2.91 4.09
C GLN A 297 -5.91 1.79 5.11
N ALA A 298 -4.86 1.02 5.41
CA ALA A 298 -4.89 -0.01 6.45
C ALA A 298 -5.04 0.62 7.86
N SER A 299 -4.29 1.67 8.16
CA SER A 299 -4.37 2.41 9.42
C SER A 299 -5.73 3.09 9.61
N ASP A 300 -6.35 3.53 8.53
CA ASP A 300 -7.68 4.12 8.51
C ASP A 300 -8.81 3.14 8.89
N ARG A 301 -8.51 1.87 9.10
CA ARG A 301 -9.46 0.91 9.70
C ARG A 301 -9.67 1.17 11.18
N ALA A 302 -8.66 1.66 11.88
CA ALA A 302 -8.74 2.12 13.27
C ALA A 302 -9.14 3.61 13.35
N HIS A 303 -8.54 4.47 12.51
CA HIS A 303 -8.76 5.91 12.49
C HIS A 303 -9.92 6.29 11.57
N ARG A 304 -11.15 6.03 12.04
CA ARG A 304 -12.39 6.20 11.28
C ARG A 304 -13.51 6.76 12.17
N ILE A 305 -14.59 7.26 11.56
CA ILE A 305 -15.81 7.67 12.27
C ILE A 305 -16.26 6.56 13.23
N GLY A 306 -16.45 6.91 14.49
CA GLY A 306 -16.72 5.99 15.59
C GLY A 306 -15.52 5.69 16.48
N GLN A 307 -14.31 6.13 16.11
CA GLN A 307 -13.14 6.08 16.99
C GLN A 307 -13.29 7.10 18.13
N GLN A 308 -13.03 6.65 19.36
CA GLN A 308 -13.15 7.47 20.58
C GLN A 308 -11.81 7.83 21.21
N ARG A 309 -10.71 7.19 20.76
CA ARG A 309 -9.37 7.37 21.32
C ARG A 309 -8.41 7.91 20.26
N PRO A 310 -7.38 8.67 20.65
CA PRO A 310 -6.25 8.96 19.76
C PRO A 310 -5.69 7.68 19.18
N VAL A 311 -5.35 7.70 17.88
CA VAL A 311 -4.78 6.52 17.20
C VAL A 311 -3.29 6.74 17.01
N THR A 312 -2.48 5.80 17.49
CA THR A 312 -1.04 5.78 17.25
C THR A 312 -0.68 4.70 16.22
N VAL A 313 0.07 5.08 15.21
CA VAL A 313 0.55 4.18 14.15
C VAL A 313 2.05 4.03 14.27
N TYR A 314 2.49 2.83 14.63
CA TYR A 314 3.91 2.46 14.61
C TYR A 314 4.29 1.83 13.27
N ARG A 315 5.44 2.22 12.75
CA ARG A 315 6.06 1.61 11.57
C ARG A 315 7.44 1.10 11.95
N LEU A 316 7.63 -0.22 11.95
CA LEU A 316 8.92 -0.83 12.26
C LEU A 316 9.80 -0.80 11.01
N VAL A 317 10.95 -0.16 11.09
CA VAL A 317 11.88 0.02 9.98
C VAL A 317 13.28 -0.44 10.41
N THR A 318 13.83 -1.40 9.70
CA THR A 318 15.17 -1.93 9.98
C THR A 318 16.23 -0.98 9.43
N LYS A 319 17.10 -0.48 10.32
CA LYS A 319 18.18 0.47 10.00
C LYS A 319 19.20 -0.13 9.03
N ASN A 320 19.79 0.72 8.21
CA ASN A 320 20.85 0.37 7.25
C ASN A 320 20.42 -0.75 6.28
N THR A 321 19.13 -0.79 5.90
CA THR A 321 18.59 -1.81 5.01
C THR A 321 17.71 -1.22 3.91
N ILE A 322 17.25 -2.09 3.03
CA ILE A 322 16.29 -1.75 1.98
C ILE A 322 14.99 -1.11 2.52
N GLU A 323 14.63 -1.35 3.78
CA GLU A 323 13.43 -0.77 4.35
C GLU A 323 13.54 0.75 4.54
N GLU A 324 14.69 1.26 5.00
CA GLU A 324 14.92 2.71 5.04
C GLU A 324 14.85 3.36 3.66
N GLN A 325 15.39 2.68 2.64
CA GLN A 325 15.32 3.17 1.27
C GLN A 325 13.86 3.23 0.77
N ILE A 326 13.03 2.26 1.15
CA ILE A 326 11.58 2.26 0.81
C ILE A 326 10.87 3.40 1.53
N VAL A 327 11.14 3.63 2.81
CA VAL A 327 10.53 4.73 3.58
C VAL A 327 10.96 6.09 3.03
N SER A 328 12.21 6.24 2.61
CA SER A 328 12.66 7.48 1.96
C SER A 328 11.90 7.77 0.66
N LEU A 329 11.53 6.72 -0.10
CA LEU A 329 10.68 6.86 -1.29
C LEU A 329 9.24 7.27 -0.97
N HIS A 330 8.73 6.99 0.24
CA HIS A 330 7.39 7.41 0.66
C HIS A 330 7.24 8.93 0.64
N ARG A 331 8.25 9.67 1.07
CA ARG A 331 8.27 11.14 1.05
C ARG A 331 8.10 11.64 -0.39
N HIS A 332 8.90 11.12 -1.32
CA HIS A 332 8.82 11.48 -2.74
C HIS A 332 7.46 11.13 -3.39
N LYS A 333 6.85 10.00 -2.99
CA LYS A 333 5.54 9.58 -3.54
C LYS A 333 4.36 10.40 -2.99
N ARG A 334 4.39 10.79 -1.72
CA ARG A 334 3.40 11.72 -1.15
C ARG A 334 3.49 13.06 -1.85
N ASP A 335 4.70 13.59 -2.04
CA ASP A 335 4.95 14.83 -2.77
C ASP A 335 4.41 14.75 -4.21
N LEU A 336 4.47 13.60 -4.89
CA LEU A 336 3.91 13.41 -6.23
C LEU A 336 2.38 13.54 -6.24
N ALA A 337 1.69 12.84 -5.37
CA ALA A 337 0.23 12.87 -5.31
C ALA A 337 -0.27 14.27 -4.92
N ASP A 338 0.34 14.88 -3.92
CA ASP A 338 -0.02 16.21 -3.44
C ASP A 338 0.36 17.29 -4.45
N SER A 339 1.46 17.12 -5.18
CA SER A 339 1.94 18.09 -6.16
C SER A 339 1.02 18.25 -7.37
N VAL A 340 0.42 17.18 -7.87
CA VAL A 340 -0.54 17.24 -8.99
C VAL A 340 -1.87 17.79 -8.53
N LEU A 341 -2.27 17.48 -7.31
CA LEU A 341 -3.54 17.90 -6.73
C LEU A 341 -3.44 19.25 -6.00
N GLU A 342 -2.29 19.55 -5.39
CA GLU A 342 -2.07 20.74 -4.55
C GLU A 342 -0.90 21.64 -5.00
N GLY A 343 0.02 21.20 -5.87
CA GLY A 343 1.05 22.04 -6.49
C GLY A 343 2.52 21.82 -6.05
N GLY A 344 2.87 20.66 -5.49
CA GLY A 344 4.25 20.29 -5.09
C GLY A 344 5.10 19.64 -6.21
N GLU A 345 6.32 19.20 -5.92
CA GLU A 345 7.28 18.61 -6.89
C GLU A 345 7.02 17.12 -7.18
N ILE A 346 7.41 16.62 -8.39
CA ILE A 346 7.05 15.30 -8.92
C ILE A 346 8.25 14.37 -9.06
N SER A 347 8.07 13.11 -8.67
CA SER A 347 8.98 12.00 -8.96
C SER A 347 8.35 11.05 -10.01
N GLY A 348 9.14 10.64 -11.03
CA GLY A 348 8.69 9.78 -12.13
C GLY A 348 8.65 8.28 -11.80
N LYS A 349 8.37 7.43 -12.81
CA LYS A 349 8.44 5.96 -12.69
C LYS A 349 9.84 5.51 -12.24
N ILE A 350 9.91 4.70 -11.20
CA ILE A 350 11.15 4.07 -10.78
C ILE A 350 11.55 3.04 -11.84
N ASN A 351 12.68 3.26 -12.49
CA ASN A 351 13.25 2.35 -13.50
C ASN A 351 14.09 1.22 -12.85
N ALA A 352 14.53 0.23 -13.63
CA ALA A 352 15.33 -0.89 -13.10
C ALA A 352 16.64 -0.42 -12.44
N GLN A 353 17.23 0.65 -12.95
CA GLN A 353 18.49 1.19 -12.46
C GLN A 353 18.30 1.94 -11.13
N GLU A 354 17.20 2.67 -10.98
CA GLU A 354 16.80 3.30 -9.71
C GLU A 354 16.49 2.24 -8.66
N LEU A 355 15.76 1.17 -9.01
CA LEU A 355 15.51 0.04 -8.11
C LEU A 355 16.81 -0.64 -7.66
N LEU A 356 17.76 -0.82 -8.59
CA LEU A 356 19.08 -1.37 -8.28
C LEU A 356 19.86 -0.46 -7.30
N SER A 357 19.76 0.87 -7.49
CA SER A 357 20.41 1.84 -6.61
C SER A 357 19.91 1.76 -5.17
N LEU A 358 18.65 1.34 -4.94
CA LEU A 358 18.13 1.14 -3.57
C LEU A 358 18.87 -0.01 -2.87
N ILE A 359 19.14 -1.12 -3.59
CA ILE A 359 19.90 -2.24 -3.03
C ILE A 359 21.36 -1.82 -2.78
N GLN A 360 21.93 -0.99 -3.66
CA GLN A 360 23.31 -0.52 -3.50
C GLN A 360 23.50 0.42 -2.31
N LYS A 361 22.50 1.25 -2.02
CA LYS A 361 22.53 2.25 -0.93
C LYS A 361 22.13 1.68 0.43
N SER A 362 21.60 0.47 0.50
CA SER A 362 21.17 -0.20 1.74
C SER A 362 22.35 -0.94 2.38
N SER A 363 23.33 -0.19 2.90
CA SER A 363 24.51 -0.72 3.61
C SER A 363 24.79 0.10 4.86
#